data_0ac8a6b2db8f02090320c4dfa58c7190
#
_entry.id   0ac8a6b2db8f02090320c4dfa58c7190
#
_cell.length_a   1.000
_cell.length_b   1.000
_cell.length_c   1.000
_cell.angle_alpha   90.00
_cell.angle_beta   90.00
_cell.angle_gamma   90.00
#
_symmetry.space_group_name_H-M   'P 1'
#
loop_
_entity.id
_entity.type
_entity.pdbx_description
1 polymer ?
#
loop_
_entity_poly.entity_id
_entity_poly.type
_entity_poly.pdbx_seq_one_letter_code
_entity_poly.pdbx_strand_id
1 'polypeptide(L)'
;HTTMGDAQWKRYDRDNKLWTDVQKANWSTYKSTTYKNRIVNIIKSDIGKKCQDVLMYRQIAEMEKEIRALGVTDVQAVGMLINIEHQGGYGAVTRVLRKTRKPYNLKNIYNALASDTGNQVGTYKTRQAKVYRWLNTYMK
;
A
#
# COMPACT_ATOMS: atom_id res chain seq x y z
N HIS A 1 9.57 4.08 -12.63
CA HIS A 1 10.17 4.94 -13.70
C HIS A 1 9.81 6.40 -13.50
N THR A 2 8.55 6.74 -13.47
CA THR A 2 8.08 8.14 -13.35
C THR A 2 8.62 8.84 -12.11
N THR A 3 8.66 8.16 -10.96
CA THR A 3 9.20 8.70 -9.70
C THR A 3 10.71 8.84 -9.74
N MET A 4 11.42 7.89 -10.36
CA MET A 4 12.88 7.87 -10.47
C MET A 4 13.38 8.91 -11.49
N GLY A 5 12.66 9.11 -12.58
CA GLY A 5 13.08 9.91 -13.73
C GLY A 5 14.03 9.19 -14.69
N ASP A 6 14.03 9.61 -15.94
CA ASP A 6 14.76 8.97 -17.02
C ASP A 6 16.28 8.88 -16.78
N ALA A 7 16.89 9.98 -16.33
CA ALA A 7 18.33 10.03 -16.14
C ALA A 7 18.83 9.00 -15.10
N GLN A 8 18.06 8.81 -14.01
CA GLN A 8 18.39 7.84 -12.98
C GLN A 8 18.06 6.41 -13.42
N TRP A 9 16.94 6.23 -14.13
CA TRP A 9 16.54 4.95 -14.67
C TRP A 9 17.59 4.38 -15.64
N LYS A 10 18.12 5.22 -16.56
CA LYS A 10 19.14 4.84 -17.54
C LYS A 10 20.46 4.35 -16.94
N ARG A 11 20.74 4.64 -15.68
CA ARG A 11 21.90 4.05 -14.98
C ARG A 11 21.77 2.53 -14.80
N TYR A 12 20.54 2.03 -14.72
CA TYR A 12 20.22 0.60 -14.51
C TYR A 12 19.69 -0.06 -15.76
N ASP A 13 19.14 0.71 -16.67
CA ASP A 13 18.52 0.27 -17.90
C ASP A 13 18.94 1.20 -19.04
N ARG A 14 20.12 0.92 -19.59
CA ARG A 14 20.67 1.71 -20.69
C ARG A 14 19.64 1.78 -21.82
N ASP A 15 19.47 2.96 -22.40
CA ASP A 15 18.56 3.25 -23.51
C ASP A 15 17.05 3.09 -23.18
N ASN A 16 16.68 2.99 -21.93
CA ASN A 16 15.29 2.74 -21.50
C ASN A 16 14.68 1.47 -22.10
N LYS A 17 15.51 0.51 -22.50
CA LYS A 17 15.03 -0.68 -23.22
C LYS A 17 14.07 -1.52 -22.38
N LEU A 18 14.38 -1.73 -21.11
CA LEU A 18 13.49 -2.47 -20.21
C LEU A 18 12.12 -1.79 -20.08
N TRP A 19 12.11 -0.48 -19.88
CA TRP A 19 10.88 0.29 -19.75
C TRP A 19 10.05 0.25 -21.03
N THR A 20 10.70 0.48 -22.17
CA THR A 20 10.06 0.43 -23.49
C THR A 20 9.49 -0.96 -23.78
N ASP A 21 10.25 -2.02 -23.54
CA ASP A 21 9.83 -3.40 -23.80
C ASP A 21 8.65 -3.79 -22.89
N VAL A 22 8.68 -3.43 -21.62
CA VAL A 22 7.59 -3.71 -20.67
C VAL A 22 6.32 -2.98 -21.06
N GLN A 23 6.39 -1.73 -21.48
CA GLN A 23 5.23 -0.97 -21.93
C GLN A 23 4.62 -1.56 -23.21
N LYS A 24 5.43 -1.85 -24.21
CA LYS A 24 4.98 -2.47 -25.48
C LYS A 24 4.31 -3.82 -25.27
N ALA A 25 4.83 -4.61 -24.36
CA ALA A 25 4.29 -5.92 -24.00
C ALA A 25 3.17 -5.88 -22.96
N ASN A 26 2.71 -4.69 -22.57
CA ASN A 26 1.69 -4.50 -21.52
C ASN A 26 2.02 -5.32 -20.25
N TRP A 27 3.26 -5.22 -19.77
CA TRP A 27 3.78 -5.91 -18.60
C TRP A 27 3.87 -7.45 -18.70
N SER A 28 3.58 -8.06 -19.85
CA SER A 28 3.68 -9.51 -20.00
C SER A 28 5.12 -10.04 -19.88
N THR A 29 6.10 -9.21 -20.22
CA THR A 29 7.53 -9.55 -20.13
C THR A 29 8.08 -9.68 -18.72
N TYR A 30 7.40 -9.15 -17.70
CA TYR A 30 7.83 -9.29 -16.30
C TYR A 30 7.83 -10.76 -15.84
N LYS A 31 7.10 -11.63 -16.54
CA LYS A 31 7.09 -13.08 -16.30
C LYS A 31 8.37 -13.78 -16.72
N SER A 32 9.15 -13.17 -17.63
CA SER A 32 10.47 -13.66 -18.00
C SER A 32 11.47 -13.52 -16.84
N THR A 33 12.26 -14.55 -16.56
CA THR A 33 13.29 -14.51 -15.51
C THR A 33 14.28 -13.37 -15.73
N THR A 34 14.71 -13.13 -16.96
CA THR A 34 15.64 -12.05 -17.31
C THR A 34 15.06 -10.67 -16.97
N TYR A 35 13.84 -10.38 -17.40
CA TYR A 35 13.19 -9.10 -17.09
C TYR A 35 12.89 -8.95 -15.62
N LYS A 36 12.43 -10.02 -14.97
CA LYS A 36 12.19 -10.03 -13.53
C LYS A 36 13.45 -9.68 -12.75
N ASN A 37 14.59 -10.27 -13.07
CA ASN A 37 15.86 -9.97 -12.40
C ASN A 37 16.31 -8.53 -12.62
N ARG A 38 16.15 -7.99 -13.82
CA ARG A 38 16.45 -6.57 -14.11
C ARG A 38 15.57 -5.63 -13.29
N ILE A 39 14.26 -5.88 -13.22
CA ILE A 39 13.33 -5.09 -12.39
C ILE A 39 13.71 -5.17 -10.91
N VAL A 40 14.01 -6.37 -10.41
CA VAL A 40 14.42 -6.57 -9.01
C VAL A 40 15.70 -5.81 -8.69
N ASN A 41 16.67 -5.79 -9.60
CA ASN A 41 17.93 -5.04 -9.39
C ASN A 41 17.67 -3.53 -9.28
N ILE A 42 16.78 -2.98 -10.10
CA ILE A 42 16.40 -1.56 -10.01
C ILE A 42 15.69 -1.26 -8.69
N ILE A 43 14.73 -2.09 -8.29
CA ILE A 43 13.96 -1.93 -7.05
C ILE A 43 14.86 -2.02 -5.81
N LYS A 44 15.85 -2.91 -5.82
CA LYS A 44 16.80 -3.11 -4.70
C LYS A 44 17.89 -2.05 -4.63
N SER A 45 18.14 -1.28 -5.67
CA SER A 45 19.13 -0.21 -5.67
C SER A 45 18.76 0.89 -4.66
N ASP A 46 19.74 1.67 -4.19
CA ASP A 46 19.48 2.74 -3.22
C ASP A 46 18.50 3.78 -3.77
N ILE A 47 18.64 4.15 -5.04
CA ILE A 47 17.70 5.07 -5.67
C ILE A 47 16.30 4.44 -5.84
N GLY A 48 16.24 3.13 -6.13
CA GLY A 48 14.98 2.39 -6.21
C GLY A 48 14.25 2.34 -4.87
N LYS A 49 14.97 2.12 -3.77
CA LYS A 49 14.41 2.17 -2.42
C LYS A 49 13.87 3.56 -2.08
N LYS A 50 14.65 4.62 -2.35
CA LYS A 50 14.18 6.01 -2.15
C LYS A 50 12.92 6.32 -2.95
N CYS A 51 12.84 5.85 -4.20
CA CYS A 51 11.64 6.04 -5.02
C CYS A 51 10.41 5.33 -4.44
N GLN A 52 10.60 4.12 -3.89
CA GLN A 52 9.52 3.38 -3.22
C GLN A 52 9.05 4.12 -1.97
N ASP A 53 9.96 4.67 -1.17
CA ASP A 53 9.60 5.46 0.01
C ASP A 53 8.82 6.71 -0.37
N VAL A 54 9.28 7.47 -1.36
CA VAL A 54 8.57 8.66 -1.86
C VAL A 54 7.16 8.31 -2.36
N LEU A 55 7.04 7.24 -3.12
CA LEU A 55 5.74 6.77 -3.62
C LEU A 55 4.83 6.35 -2.47
N MET A 56 5.35 5.61 -1.50
CA MET A 56 4.60 5.18 -0.33
C MET A 56 4.11 6.37 0.51
N TYR A 57 4.95 7.37 0.77
CA TYR A 57 4.53 8.58 1.49
C TYR A 57 3.41 9.33 0.77
N ARG A 58 3.49 9.45 -0.56
CA ARG A 58 2.40 10.07 -1.34
C ARG A 58 1.10 9.29 -1.23
N GLN A 59 1.16 7.98 -1.37
CA GLN A 59 -0.02 7.10 -1.25
C GLN A 59 -0.63 7.17 0.14
N ILE A 60 0.19 7.15 1.19
CA ILE A 60 -0.28 7.28 2.58
C ILE A 60 -0.99 8.63 2.79
N ALA A 61 -0.42 9.72 2.28
CA ALA A 61 -1.03 11.05 2.42
C ALA A 61 -2.40 11.14 1.71
N GLU A 62 -2.52 10.55 0.53
CA GLU A 62 -3.80 10.49 -0.20
C GLU A 62 -4.83 9.64 0.56
N MET A 63 -4.46 8.44 1.00
CA MET A 63 -5.33 7.56 1.78
C MET A 63 -5.77 8.23 3.09
N GLU A 64 -4.85 8.89 3.80
CA GLU A 64 -5.18 9.64 5.02
C GLU A 64 -6.25 10.70 4.75
N LYS A 65 -6.09 11.48 3.68
CA LYS A 65 -7.07 12.50 3.29
C LYS A 65 -8.45 11.90 3.02
N GLU A 66 -8.50 10.81 2.28
CA GLU A 66 -9.75 10.12 1.95
C GLU A 66 -10.43 9.56 3.21
N ILE A 67 -9.67 8.92 4.10
CA ILE A 67 -10.17 8.34 5.35
C ILE A 67 -10.68 9.43 6.29
N ARG A 68 -9.95 10.54 6.43
CA ARG A 68 -10.40 11.66 7.26
C ARG A 68 -11.67 12.31 6.72
N ALA A 69 -11.86 12.35 5.40
CA ALA A 69 -13.09 12.83 4.78
C ALA A 69 -14.32 11.96 5.11
N LEU A 70 -14.11 10.70 5.53
CA LEU A 70 -15.16 9.82 6.05
C LEU A 70 -15.52 10.06 7.52
N GLY A 71 -14.92 11.07 8.16
CA GLY A 71 -15.19 11.43 9.55
C GLY A 71 -14.34 10.67 10.58
N VAL A 72 -13.25 10.03 10.15
CA VAL A 72 -12.31 9.35 11.05
C VAL A 72 -11.23 10.34 11.50
N THR A 73 -11.19 10.67 12.78
CA THR A 73 -10.24 11.64 13.34
C THR A 73 -9.16 11.01 14.22
N ASP A 74 -9.43 9.87 14.81
CA ASP A 74 -8.49 9.11 15.64
C ASP A 74 -7.28 8.64 14.82
N VAL A 75 -6.07 9.01 15.23
CA VAL A 75 -4.85 8.75 14.48
C VAL A 75 -4.54 7.24 14.32
N GLN A 76 -4.83 6.46 15.35
CA GLN A 76 -4.64 5.00 15.29
C GLN A 76 -5.67 4.35 14.38
N ALA A 77 -6.90 4.84 14.40
CA ALA A 77 -7.96 4.39 13.49
C ALA A 77 -7.61 4.71 12.03
N VAL A 78 -7.12 5.91 11.76
CA VAL A 78 -6.62 6.30 10.42
C VAL A 78 -5.51 5.35 9.97
N GLY A 79 -4.52 5.08 10.82
CA GLY A 79 -3.43 4.15 10.51
C GLY A 79 -3.92 2.73 10.18
N MET A 80 -4.91 2.23 10.90
CA MET A 80 -5.52 0.92 10.61
C MET A 80 -6.26 0.92 9.28
N LEU A 81 -7.00 1.97 8.98
CA LEU A 81 -7.74 2.10 7.72
C LEU A 81 -6.82 2.29 6.52
N ILE A 82 -5.68 2.98 6.65
CA ILE A 82 -4.64 3.03 5.63
C ILE A 82 -4.12 1.62 5.30
N ASN A 83 -3.86 0.80 6.33
CA ASN A 83 -3.47 -0.59 6.09
C ASN A 83 -4.56 -1.38 5.34
N ILE A 84 -5.83 -1.16 5.66
CA ILE A 84 -6.96 -1.81 4.99
C ILE A 84 -7.07 -1.34 3.54
N GLU A 85 -6.93 -0.04 3.30
CA GLU A 85 -6.99 0.55 1.95
C GLU A 85 -5.85 0.06 1.06
N HIS A 86 -4.64 0.03 1.60
CA HIS A 86 -3.48 -0.50 0.88
C HIS A 86 -3.66 -1.97 0.47
N GLN A 87 -4.39 -2.75 1.25
CA GLN A 87 -4.63 -4.17 1.00
C GLN A 87 -5.84 -4.43 0.10
N GLY A 88 -6.93 -3.70 0.28
CA GLY A 88 -8.23 -3.98 -0.36
C GLY A 88 -8.88 -2.79 -1.06
N GLY A 89 -8.21 -1.63 -1.11
CA GLY A 89 -8.71 -0.41 -1.72
C GLY A 89 -9.76 0.33 -0.89
N TYR A 90 -10.18 1.48 -1.38
CA TYR A 90 -11.18 2.35 -0.75
C TYR A 90 -12.52 1.64 -0.47
N GLY A 91 -12.93 0.74 -1.35
CA GLY A 91 -14.13 -0.08 -1.14
C GLY A 91 -14.05 -0.97 0.11
N ALA A 92 -12.86 -1.46 0.47
CA ALA A 92 -12.67 -2.21 1.70
C ALA A 92 -12.79 -1.31 2.94
N VAL A 93 -12.25 -0.09 2.88
CA VAL A 93 -12.39 0.91 3.95
C VAL A 93 -13.86 1.22 4.24
N THR A 94 -14.62 1.59 3.22
CA THR A 94 -16.05 1.92 3.37
C THR A 94 -16.88 0.73 3.85
N ARG A 95 -16.56 -0.47 3.40
CA ARG A 95 -17.22 -1.71 3.86
C ARG A 95 -16.95 -1.97 5.33
N VAL A 96 -15.70 -1.85 5.78
CA VAL A 96 -15.33 -2.03 7.20
C VAL A 96 -15.98 -0.97 8.07
N LEU A 97 -15.95 0.32 7.66
CA LEU A 97 -16.58 1.40 8.41
C LEU A 97 -18.08 1.22 8.58
N ARG A 98 -18.80 0.69 7.58
CA ARG A 98 -20.24 0.37 7.72
C ARG A 98 -20.52 -0.68 8.80
N LYS A 99 -19.55 -1.57 9.07
CA LYS A 99 -19.65 -2.59 10.13
C LYS A 99 -19.10 -2.09 11.47
N THR A 100 -18.42 -0.95 11.48
CA THR A 100 -17.77 -0.42 12.67
C THR A 100 -18.76 0.33 13.53
N ARG A 101 -18.83 -0.07 14.81
CA ARG A 101 -19.57 0.67 15.83
C ARG A 101 -18.86 2.00 16.10
N LYS A 102 -19.60 3.09 16.18
CA LYS A 102 -19.06 4.40 16.60
C LYS A 102 -18.71 4.40 18.11
N PRO A 103 -17.70 5.16 18.54
CA PRO A 103 -16.83 6.00 17.71
C PRO A 103 -15.87 5.20 16.85
N TYR A 104 -15.39 5.81 15.74
CA TYR A 104 -14.39 5.21 14.85
C TYR A 104 -12.99 5.27 15.50
N ASN A 105 -12.76 4.40 16.46
CA ASN A 105 -11.47 4.19 17.10
C ASN A 105 -10.83 2.87 16.66
N LEU A 106 -9.55 2.70 16.96
CA LEU A 106 -8.78 1.53 16.56
C LEU A 106 -9.44 0.21 16.99
N LYS A 107 -9.90 0.14 18.25
CA LYS A 107 -10.53 -1.06 18.80
C LYS A 107 -11.80 -1.45 18.05
N ASN A 108 -12.67 -0.48 17.79
CA ASN A 108 -13.94 -0.73 17.11
C ASN A 108 -13.73 -1.14 15.63
N ILE A 109 -12.76 -0.54 14.96
CA ILE A 109 -12.38 -0.94 13.59
C ILE A 109 -11.80 -2.35 13.58
N TYR A 110 -10.90 -2.67 14.50
CA TYR A 110 -10.32 -3.99 14.60
C TYR A 110 -11.38 -5.08 14.88
N ASN A 111 -12.34 -4.79 15.74
CA ASN A 111 -13.46 -5.69 16.00
C ASN A 111 -14.36 -5.88 14.77
N ALA A 112 -14.58 -4.83 13.98
CA ALA A 112 -15.36 -4.93 12.74
C ALA A 112 -14.68 -5.84 11.70
N LEU A 113 -13.34 -5.88 11.67
CA LEU A 113 -12.59 -6.80 10.80
C LEU A 113 -12.89 -8.28 11.09
N ALA A 114 -13.20 -8.64 12.32
CA ALA A 114 -13.56 -10.00 12.66
C ALA A 114 -14.84 -10.46 11.96
N SER A 115 -15.73 -9.53 11.61
CA SER A 115 -16.96 -9.80 10.87
C SER A 115 -16.84 -9.65 9.35
N ASP A 116 -15.67 -9.26 8.84
CA ASP A 116 -15.40 -9.11 7.41
C ASP A 116 -14.90 -10.42 6.78
N THR A 117 -15.57 -11.52 7.12
CA THR A 117 -15.26 -12.86 6.63
C THR A 117 -15.55 -12.99 5.13
N GLY A 118 -14.77 -13.82 4.45
CA GLY A 118 -14.91 -13.99 3.00
C GLY A 118 -14.27 -12.89 2.14
N ASN A 119 -13.74 -11.84 2.76
CA ASN A 119 -13.04 -10.75 2.07
C ASN A 119 -11.54 -10.77 2.40
N GLN A 120 -10.74 -10.29 1.47
CA GLN A 120 -9.29 -10.31 1.60
C GLN A 120 -8.79 -9.66 2.90
N VAL A 121 -9.30 -8.49 3.27
CA VAL A 121 -8.83 -7.76 4.45
C VAL A 121 -9.17 -8.44 5.77
N GLY A 122 -10.35 -9.05 5.89
CA GLY A 122 -10.79 -9.74 7.09
C GLY A 122 -10.17 -11.13 7.27
N THR A 123 -9.76 -11.78 6.17
CA THR A 123 -9.16 -13.13 6.23
C THR A 123 -7.70 -13.11 6.68
N TYR A 124 -6.98 -12.00 6.53
CA TYR A 124 -5.58 -11.85 6.94
C TYR A 124 -5.43 -11.50 8.43
N LYS A 125 -5.96 -12.35 9.30
CA LYS A 125 -6.02 -12.12 10.76
C LYS A 125 -4.66 -11.83 11.39
N THR A 126 -3.61 -12.56 10.99
CA THR A 126 -2.25 -12.36 11.52
C THR A 126 -1.71 -10.97 11.17
N ARG A 127 -1.91 -10.51 9.93
CA ARG A 127 -1.52 -9.16 9.50
C ARG A 127 -2.26 -8.10 10.32
N GLN A 128 -3.56 -8.22 10.42
CA GLN A 128 -4.40 -7.24 11.13
C GLN A 128 -4.04 -7.16 12.61
N ALA A 129 -3.79 -8.31 13.25
CA ALA A 129 -3.36 -8.34 14.65
C ALA A 129 -1.97 -7.72 14.86
N LYS A 130 -1.03 -7.89 13.94
CA LYS A 130 0.29 -7.23 14.00
C LYS A 130 0.17 -5.73 13.88
N VAL A 131 -0.62 -5.24 12.92
CA VAL A 131 -0.85 -3.79 12.72
C VAL A 131 -1.55 -3.20 13.95
N TYR A 132 -2.59 -3.85 14.46
CA TYR A 132 -3.29 -3.41 15.67
C TYR A 132 -2.34 -3.25 16.87
N ARG A 133 -1.49 -4.23 17.13
CA ARG A 133 -0.50 -4.16 18.23
C ARG A 133 0.50 -3.05 18.00
N TRP A 134 1.01 -2.91 16.79
CA TRP A 134 1.98 -1.85 16.45
C TRP A 134 1.40 -0.46 16.68
N LEU A 135 0.18 -0.20 16.19
CA LEU A 135 -0.51 1.07 16.36
C LEU A 135 -0.76 1.40 17.84
N ASN A 136 -1.19 0.42 18.64
CA ASN A 136 -1.36 0.61 20.08
C ASN A 136 -0.05 0.92 20.81
N THR A 137 1.07 0.42 20.31
CA THR A 137 2.37 0.61 20.96
C THR A 137 3.02 1.94 20.58
N TYR A 138 2.97 2.31 19.30
CA TYR A 138 3.80 3.39 18.75
C TYR A 138 3.03 4.64 18.33
N MET A 139 1.74 4.57 18.14
CA MET A 139 0.90 5.70 17.71
C MET A 139 -0.09 6.10 18.83
N LYS A 140 0.44 6.50 19.95
CA LYS A 140 -0.38 6.99 21.08
C LYS A 140 -0.65 8.49 20.97
#